data_0d430a41b0d73a9d29f060e9056d3c6b
#
_entry.id   0d430a41b0d73a9d29f060e9056d3c6b
#
_cell.length_a   1.000
_cell.length_b   1.000
_cell.length_c   1.000
_cell.angle_alpha   90.00
_cell.angle_beta   90.00
_cell.angle_gamma   90.00
#
_symmetry.space_group_name_H-M   'P 1'
#
loop_
_entity.id
_entity.type
_entity.pdbx_description
1 polymer ?
#
loop_
_entity_poly.entity_id
_entity_poly.type
_entity_poly.pdbx_seq_one_letter_code
_entity_poly.pdbx_strand_id
1 'polypeptide(L)'
;MSSALPDVWDYLVVGGGIIGLTVARELRKRYPAASIAVLEKEAALGKHASGRNSGVLHSGIYYDSSTLKAKVCAEGARRMKAFAAEHGINCQHSGKVIVATSPQDLPVIDRLLKNAQENGIRAERLDEQGIHQIEPHAGVYQQGIHCPDTAVIDSKAVLSKLRELLTAEGVEIFFNAPVTSVEVAARKVITPAGEFSYGYLFNCAGASADKVAKHYGLGLDYTLVPFKGIYFKLRPERAHLVHANIYPVPDINQPFLGVHLTRVASGEVYAGPTAIPALGRENYGILQGAQLGESLRVGFEVSKMYLANHQNFRQLVHTELGKYRKKNFFAAVRKLMPELTCDDLVPSDKVGIRPQLINMREKKLEMDYVIEKSPDSLHVLNAISPAFTSSLAFAEWIVDESGAV
;
A
#
# COMPACT_ATOMS: atom_id res chain seq x y z
N MET A 1 19.50 30.08 14.58
CA MET A 1 20.60 29.45 15.35
C MET A 1 20.45 27.97 15.08
N SER A 2 21.44 27.33 14.44
CA SER A 2 21.43 25.86 14.27
C SER A 2 21.70 25.28 15.67
N SER A 3 20.66 24.76 16.33
CA SER A 3 20.88 23.96 17.54
C SER A 3 21.70 22.73 17.14
N ALA A 4 22.72 22.39 17.94
CA ALA A 4 23.45 21.13 17.74
C ALA A 4 22.46 19.98 17.78
N LEU A 5 22.68 18.97 16.91
CA LEU A 5 21.87 17.76 16.93
C LEU A 5 22.06 17.05 18.28
N PRO A 6 21.01 16.38 18.80
CA PRO A 6 21.12 15.69 20.07
C PRO A 6 22.04 14.45 19.93
N ASP A 7 22.74 14.12 21.00
CA ASP A 7 23.56 12.90 21.06
C ASP A 7 22.70 11.63 21.03
N VAL A 8 21.50 11.72 21.58
CA VAL A 8 20.49 10.64 21.60
C VAL A 8 19.14 11.20 21.19
N TRP A 9 18.51 10.61 20.19
CA TRP A 9 17.16 10.93 19.78
C TRP A 9 16.15 10.22 20.68
N ASP A 10 15.16 10.93 21.20
CA ASP A 10 14.09 10.29 21.97
C ASP A 10 13.38 9.24 21.10
N TYR A 11 13.07 9.60 19.85
CA TYR A 11 12.45 8.71 18.88
C TYR A 11 13.18 8.70 17.55
N LEU A 12 13.51 7.50 17.08
CA LEU A 12 14.11 7.29 15.76
C LEU A 12 13.14 6.49 14.87
N VAL A 13 12.74 7.07 13.75
CA VAL A 13 11.85 6.45 12.77
C VAL A 13 12.67 6.03 11.54
N VAL A 14 12.70 4.74 11.23
CA VAL A 14 13.39 4.21 10.05
C VAL A 14 12.40 4.08 8.90
N GLY A 15 12.58 4.90 7.87
CA GLY A 15 11.78 4.97 6.65
C GLY A 15 10.90 6.22 6.55
N GLY A 16 11.20 7.09 5.58
CA GLY A 16 10.45 8.31 5.24
C GLY A 16 9.23 8.05 4.34
N GLY A 17 8.65 6.84 4.39
CA GLY A 17 7.39 6.51 3.74
C GLY A 17 6.18 7.06 4.50
N ILE A 18 4.97 6.86 3.94
CA ILE A 18 3.74 7.39 4.55
C ILE A 18 3.57 6.93 6.01
N ILE A 19 3.90 5.67 6.34
CA ILE A 19 3.78 5.17 7.72
C ILE A 19 4.78 5.88 8.64
N GLY A 20 6.06 5.98 8.25
CA GLY A 20 7.06 6.65 9.10
C GLY A 20 6.77 8.14 9.30
N LEU A 21 6.35 8.86 8.26
CA LEU A 21 6.00 10.28 8.40
C LEU A 21 4.76 10.49 9.27
N THR A 22 3.74 9.61 9.16
CA THR A 22 2.55 9.72 10.02
C THR A 22 2.83 9.29 11.46
N VAL A 23 3.72 8.30 11.69
CA VAL A 23 4.22 7.96 13.04
C VAL A 23 4.99 9.13 13.64
N ALA A 24 5.92 9.74 12.89
CA ALA A 24 6.67 10.92 13.37
C ALA A 24 5.71 12.09 13.70
N ARG A 25 4.66 12.29 12.90
CA ARG A 25 3.61 13.29 13.17
C ARG A 25 2.83 12.99 14.44
N GLU A 26 2.45 11.74 14.67
CA GLU A 26 1.73 11.36 15.88
C GLU A 26 2.61 11.47 17.11
N LEU A 27 3.91 11.10 17.02
CA LEU A 27 4.88 11.30 18.09
C LEU A 27 5.06 12.78 18.42
N ARG A 28 5.22 13.67 17.43
CA ARG A 28 5.33 15.10 17.64
C ARG A 28 4.10 15.69 18.32
N LYS A 29 2.91 15.23 17.93
CA LYS A 29 1.65 15.65 18.54
C LYS A 29 1.57 15.25 20.02
N ARG A 30 1.98 14.04 20.37
CA ARG A 30 1.93 13.53 21.76
C ARG A 30 3.06 14.04 22.64
N TYR A 31 4.24 14.17 22.04
CA TYR A 31 5.48 14.55 22.74
C TYR A 31 6.11 15.80 22.10
N PRO A 32 5.53 16.98 22.33
CA PRO A 32 5.98 18.22 21.65
C PRO A 32 7.42 18.60 21.89
N ALA A 33 8.01 18.19 23.03
CA ALA A 33 9.39 18.48 23.38
C ALA A 33 10.41 17.41 22.97
N ALA A 34 9.94 16.24 22.50
CA ALA A 34 10.82 15.13 22.16
C ALA A 34 11.67 15.43 20.91
N SER A 35 12.90 14.95 20.89
CA SER A 35 13.75 14.93 19.71
C SER A 35 13.36 13.76 18.81
N ILE A 36 12.98 14.04 17.55
CA ILE A 36 12.49 13.03 16.60
C ILE A 36 13.31 13.09 15.32
N ALA A 37 13.89 11.96 14.92
CA ALA A 37 14.57 11.81 13.66
C ALA A 37 13.88 10.78 12.76
N VAL A 38 13.84 11.05 11.45
CA VAL A 38 13.38 10.13 10.41
C VAL A 38 14.54 9.83 9.47
N LEU A 39 14.86 8.56 9.28
CA LEU A 39 15.91 8.11 8.35
C LEU A 39 15.28 7.67 7.04
N GLU A 40 15.57 8.35 5.95
CA GLU A 40 15.15 7.97 4.59
C GLU A 40 16.37 7.53 3.77
N LYS A 41 16.30 6.35 3.17
CA LYS A 41 17.42 5.79 2.41
C LYS A 41 17.67 6.49 1.08
N GLU A 42 16.64 7.10 0.51
CA GLU A 42 16.70 7.79 -0.76
C GLU A 42 17.03 9.28 -0.59
N ALA A 43 17.40 9.94 -1.71
CA ALA A 43 17.62 11.39 -1.73
C ALA A 43 16.31 12.21 -1.64
N ALA A 44 15.14 11.56 -1.74
CA ALA A 44 13.84 12.22 -1.70
C ALA A 44 12.73 11.23 -1.29
N LEU A 45 11.65 11.75 -0.71
CA LEU A 45 10.47 10.97 -0.35
C LEU A 45 9.74 10.42 -1.59
N GLY A 46 8.94 9.37 -1.38
CA GLY A 46 8.02 8.85 -2.40
C GLY A 46 8.66 8.05 -3.53
N LYS A 47 9.92 7.65 -3.43
CA LYS A 47 10.60 6.84 -4.45
C LYS A 47 10.05 5.40 -4.53
N HIS A 48 9.47 4.91 -3.44
CA HIS A 48 8.91 3.56 -3.31
C HIS A 48 7.38 3.57 -3.16
N ALA A 49 6.80 2.55 -2.48
CA ALA A 49 5.37 2.27 -2.42
C ALA A 49 4.50 3.51 -2.11
N SER A 50 4.94 4.41 -1.23
CA SER A 50 4.17 5.59 -0.84
C SER A 50 3.96 6.60 -1.97
N GLY A 51 4.87 6.70 -2.94
CA GLY A 51 4.72 7.57 -4.11
C GLY A 51 4.40 6.81 -5.41
N ARG A 52 4.29 5.46 -5.37
CA ARG A 52 4.04 4.60 -6.53
C ARG A 52 2.72 3.81 -6.43
N ASN A 53 1.80 4.26 -5.58
CA ASN A 53 0.47 3.67 -5.40
C ASN A 53 -0.56 4.26 -6.38
N SER A 54 -1.80 3.75 -6.32
CA SER A 54 -2.90 4.22 -7.17
C SER A 54 -3.46 5.59 -6.77
N GLY A 55 -3.19 6.05 -5.55
CA GLY A 55 -3.83 7.23 -4.96
C GLY A 55 -5.25 6.99 -4.45
N VAL A 56 -5.76 5.77 -4.52
CA VAL A 56 -7.12 5.45 -4.05
C VAL A 56 -7.16 5.43 -2.52
N LEU A 57 -8.06 6.20 -1.94
CA LEU A 57 -8.46 6.12 -0.54
C LEU A 57 -9.59 5.09 -0.42
N HIS A 58 -9.24 3.89 0.00
CA HIS A 58 -10.14 2.74 0.07
C HIS A 58 -11.18 2.90 1.19
N SER A 59 -12.41 2.42 0.96
CA SER A 59 -13.45 2.37 1.99
C SER A 59 -13.19 1.31 3.07
N GLY A 60 -12.46 0.23 2.75
CA GLY A 60 -12.23 -0.89 3.67
C GLY A 60 -13.19 -2.08 3.50
N ILE A 61 -14.11 -2.04 2.52
CA ILE A 61 -15.16 -3.05 2.28
C ILE A 61 -14.65 -4.50 2.13
N TYR A 62 -13.39 -4.67 1.72
CA TYR A 62 -12.79 -5.99 1.48
C TYR A 62 -12.32 -6.71 2.73
N TYR A 63 -12.26 -6.03 3.88
CA TYR A 63 -11.61 -6.55 5.08
C TYR A 63 -12.64 -7.09 6.09
N ASP A 64 -12.31 -8.24 6.65
CA ASP A 64 -13.05 -8.82 7.77
C ASP A 64 -12.90 -7.90 8.98
N SER A 65 -13.99 -7.69 9.72
CA SER A 65 -14.06 -6.77 10.88
C SER A 65 -13.08 -7.11 12.00
N SER A 66 -12.60 -8.36 12.08
CA SER A 66 -11.60 -8.79 13.06
C SER A 66 -10.18 -8.29 12.74
N THR A 67 -9.90 -7.90 11.50
CA THR A 67 -8.56 -7.52 11.05
C THR A 67 -8.16 -6.11 11.50
N LEU A 68 -6.86 -5.89 11.69
CA LEU A 68 -6.33 -4.55 11.98
C LEU A 68 -6.59 -3.60 10.79
N LYS A 69 -6.50 -4.10 9.56
CA LYS A 69 -6.87 -3.32 8.36
C LYS A 69 -8.28 -2.76 8.42
N ALA A 70 -9.26 -3.56 8.83
CA ALA A 70 -10.63 -3.10 8.97
C ALA A 70 -10.74 -1.99 10.01
N LYS A 71 -10.11 -2.18 11.17
CA LYS A 71 -10.15 -1.23 12.29
C LYS A 71 -9.62 0.16 11.95
N VAL A 72 -8.58 0.23 11.10
CA VAL A 72 -7.91 1.52 10.82
C VAL A 72 -8.22 2.10 9.43
N CYS A 73 -8.85 1.34 8.51
CA CYS A 73 -9.01 1.79 7.13
C CYS A 73 -10.05 2.89 6.97
N ALA A 74 -11.25 2.70 7.49
CA ALA A 74 -12.35 3.65 7.32
C ALA A 74 -12.03 5.00 8.00
N GLU A 75 -11.55 4.95 9.24
CA GLU A 75 -11.13 6.14 9.99
C GLU A 75 -9.91 6.80 9.33
N GLY A 76 -8.93 6.02 8.87
CA GLY A 76 -7.78 6.54 8.13
C GLY A 76 -8.19 7.26 6.85
N ALA A 77 -9.13 6.71 6.08
CA ALA A 77 -9.67 7.35 4.88
C ALA A 77 -10.35 8.69 5.23
N ARG A 78 -11.14 8.74 6.29
CA ARG A 78 -11.80 9.97 6.77
C ARG A 78 -10.76 11.02 7.15
N ARG A 79 -9.76 10.65 7.96
CA ARG A 79 -8.68 11.57 8.39
C ARG A 79 -7.82 12.03 7.20
N MET A 80 -7.51 11.17 6.24
CA MET A 80 -6.72 11.54 5.08
C MET A 80 -7.47 12.53 4.16
N LYS A 81 -8.78 12.37 3.99
CA LYS A 81 -9.63 13.33 3.28
C LYS A 81 -9.67 14.69 4.00
N ALA A 82 -9.82 14.70 5.33
CA ALA A 82 -9.77 15.92 6.13
C ALA A 82 -8.40 16.62 6.02
N PHE A 83 -7.30 15.86 6.12
CA PHE A 83 -5.95 16.36 5.91
C PHE A 83 -5.77 16.99 4.53
N ALA A 84 -6.29 16.35 3.50
CA ALA A 84 -6.24 16.89 2.14
C ALA A 84 -7.00 18.22 2.01
N ALA A 85 -8.20 18.29 2.58
CA ALA A 85 -9.02 19.50 2.55
C ALA A 85 -8.35 20.65 3.32
N GLU A 86 -7.82 20.38 4.52
CA GLU A 86 -7.12 21.37 5.35
C GLU A 86 -5.89 21.98 4.65
N HIS A 87 -5.19 21.15 3.86
CA HIS A 87 -3.92 21.57 3.25
C HIS A 87 -4.01 21.81 1.74
N GLY A 88 -5.21 21.89 1.17
CA GLY A 88 -5.42 22.18 -0.25
C GLY A 88 -4.84 21.11 -1.20
N ILE A 89 -4.75 19.86 -0.76
CA ILE A 89 -4.27 18.74 -1.56
C ILE A 89 -5.41 18.24 -2.46
N ASN A 90 -5.13 18.03 -3.75
CA ASN A 90 -6.12 17.52 -4.69
C ASN A 90 -6.62 16.13 -4.25
N CYS A 91 -7.87 16.08 -3.82
CA CYS A 91 -8.58 14.88 -3.40
C CYS A 91 -9.96 14.87 -4.04
N GLN A 92 -10.20 13.95 -4.96
CA GLN A 92 -11.44 13.84 -5.71
C GLN A 92 -12.32 12.73 -5.12
N HIS A 93 -13.55 13.08 -4.74
CA HIS A 93 -14.55 12.16 -4.21
C HIS A 93 -15.28 11.47 -5.36
N SER A 94 -14.57 10.63 -6.11
CA SER A 94 -15.07 9.98 -7.32
C SER A 94 -16.00 8.79 -7.05
N GLY A 95 -16.00 8.27 -5.82
CA GLY A 95 -16.67 7.00 -5.53
C GLY A 95 -15.97 5.79 -6.17
N LYS A 96 -16.61 4.64 -6.00
CA LYS A 96 -16.18 3.37 -6.59
C LYS A 96 -17.38 2.48 -6.82
N VAL A 97 -17.45 1.84 -7.98
CA VAL A 97 -18.34 0.71 -8.21
C VAL A 97 -17.56 -0.60 -8.19
N ILE A 98 -18.13 -1.63 -7.57
CA ILE A 98 -17.64 -3.01 -7.58
C ILE A 98 -18.66 -3.82 -8.35
N VAL A 99 -18.31 -4.32 -9.52
CA VAL A 99 -19.24 -4.95 -10.44
C VAL A 99 -19.05 -6.47 -10.48
N ALA A 100 -20.14 -7.22 -10.42
CA ALA A 100 -20.11 -8.62 -10.81
C ALA A 100 -19.86 -8.71 -12.32
N THR A 101 -19.05 -9.66 -12.72
CA THR A 101 -18.73 -9.96 -14.14
C THR A 101 -19.18 -11.35 -14.55
N SER A 102 -19.70 -12.13 -13.59
CA SER A 102 -20.14 -13.51 -13.77
C SER A 102 -21.10 -13.95 -12.65
N PRO A 103 -21.86 -15.04 -12.83
CA PRO A 103 -22.73 -15.59 -11.76
C PRO A 103 -21.98 -15.93 -10.47
N GLN A 104 -20.72 -16.35 -10.56
CA GLN A 104 -19.88 -16.74 -9.43
C GLN A 104 -19.55 -15.57 -8.49
N ASP A 105 -19.68 -14.34 -8.98
CA ASP A 105 -19.40 -13.12 -8.23
C ASP A 105 -20.54 -12.74 -7.26
N LEU A 106 -21.77 -13.20 -7.53
CA LEU A 106 -22.96 -12.77 -6.78
C LEU A 106 -22.90 -13.09 -5.28
N PRO A 107 -22.50 -14.30 -4.82
CA PRO A 107 -22.37 -14.59 -3.39
C PRO A 107 -21.31 -13.75 -2.70
N VAL A 108 -20.29 -13.29 -3.43
CA VAL A 108 -19.23 -12.45 -2.89
C VAL A 108 -19.74 -11.03 -2.61
N ILE A 109 -20.69 -10.53 -3.41
CA ILE A 109 -21.36 -9.25 -3.15
C ILE A 109 -22.03 -9.25 -1.77
N ASP A 110 -22.74 -10.32 -1.41
CA ASP A 110 -23.39 -10.45 -0.09
C ASP A 110 -22.37 -10.36 1.04
N ARG A 111 -21.23 -11.04 0.88
CA ARG A 111 -20.14 -10.99 1.86
C ARG A 111 -19.53 -9.59 1.97
N LEU A 112 -19.32 -8.90 0.86
CA LEU A 112 -18.78 -7.54 0.88
C LEU A 112 -19.73 -6.55 1.55
N LEU A 113 -21.04 -6.66 1.33
CA LEU A 113 -22.03 -5.83 1.99
C LEU A 113 -22.12 -6.11 3.50
N LYS A 114 -21.98 -7.37 3.90
CA LYS A 114 -21.86 -7.75 5.32
C LYS A 114 -20.62 -7.09 5.95
N ASN A 115 -19.44 -7.20 5.31
CA ASN A 115 -18.22 -6.54 5.78
C ASN A 115 -18.41 -5.01 5.88
N ALA A 116 -19.09 -4.41 4.89
CA ALA A 116 -19.36 -2.97 4.90
C ALA A 116 -20.22 -2.58 6.12
N GLN A 117 -21.27 -3.34 6.40
CA GLN A 117 -22.15 -3.12 7.56
C GLN A 117 -21.38 -3.25 8.88
N GLU A 118 -20.59 -4.32 9.04
CA GLU A 118 -19.79 -4.57 10.24
C GLU A 118 -18.71 -3.50 10.48
N ASN A 119 -18.15 -2.95 9.40
CA ASN A 119 -17.11 -1.92 9.45
C ASN A 119 -17.65 -0.48 9.41
N GLY A 120 -18.98 -0.29 9.44
CA GLY A 120 -19.61 1.03 9.37
C GLY A 120 -19.35 1.78 8.06
N ILE A 121 -19.18 1.06 6.93
CA ILE A 121 -18.87 1.61 5.63
C ILE A 121 -20.16 1.82 4.85
N ARG A 122 -20.34 2.99 4.26
CA ARG A 122 -21.44 3.27 3.34
C ARG A 122 -21.21 2.52 2.02
N ALA A 123 -22.08 1.56 1.74
CA ALA A 123 -22.06 0.75 0.54
C ALA A 123 -23.49 0.37 0.16
N GLU A 124 -23.83 0.50 -1.10
CA GLU A 124 -25.18 0.27 -1.63
C GLU A 124 -25.14 -0.81 -2.68
N ARG A 125 -26.05 -1.79 -2.58
CA ARG A 125 -26.30 -2.75 -3.65
C ARG A 125 -27.11 -2.06 -4.74
N LEU A 126 -26.65 -2.15 -5.97
CA LEU A 126 -27.33 -1.64 -7.15
C LEU A 126 -27.48 -2.75 -8.19
N ASP A 127 -28.59 -2.71 -8.92
CA ASP A 127 -28.78 -3.48 -10.13
C ASP A 127 -27.96 -2.87 -11.30
N GLU A 128 -28.03 -3.48 -12.46
CA GLU A 128 -27.33 -3.03 -13.67
C GLU A 128 -27.70 -1.57 -14.01
N GLN A 129 -28.98 -1.21 -13.92
CA GLN A 129 -29.45 0.14 -14.21
C GLN A 129 -28.89 1.16 -13.22
N GLY A 130 -28.87 0.84 -11.92
CA GLY A 130 -28.30 1.69 -10.89
C GLY A 130 -26.79 1.90 -11.05
N ILE A 131 -26.06 0.84 -11.45
CA ILE A 131 -24.62 0.97 -11.76
C ILE A 131 -24.43 1.87 -12.98
N HIS A 132 -25.21 1.71 -14.05
CA HIS A 132 -25.08 2.52 -15.27
C HIS A 132 -25.44 4.00 -15.06
N GLN A 133 -26.21 4.36 -14.01
CA GLN A 133 -26.40 5.76 -13.64
C GLN A 133 -25.09 6.41 -13.12
N ILE A 134 -24.17 5.62 -12.55
CA ILE A 134 -22.88 6.08 -12.01
C ILE A 134 -21.77 5.91 -13.04
N GLU A 135 -21.70 4.74 -13.66
CA GLU A 135 -20.73 4.32 -14.67
C GLU A 135 -21.44 3.77 -15.91
N PRO A 136 -21.83 4.64 -16.85
CA PRO A 136 -22.67 4.26 -17.99
C PRO A 136 -22.08 3.16 -18.88
N HIS A 137 -20.74 3.04 -18.89
CA HIS A 137 -20.00 2.11 -19.75
C HIS A 137 -19.49 0.87 -19.03
N ALA A 138 -19.80 0.72 -17.72
CA ALA A 138 -19.35 -0.42 -16.95
C ALA A 138 -19.99 -1.73 -17.41
N GLY A 139 -19.19 -2.78 -17.57
CA GLY A 139 -19.69 -4.16 -17.75
C GLY A 139 -20.20 -4.70 -16.42
N VAL A 140 -21.47 -5.00 -16.34
CA VAL A 140 -22.13 -5.50 -15.12
C VAL A 140 -22.88 -6.79 -15.43
N TYR A 141 -22.78 -7.76 -14.54
CA TYR A 141 -23.63 -8.94 -14.53
C TYR A 141 -24.65 -8.82 -13.39
N GLN A 142 -25.89 -8.45 -13.73
CA GLN A 142 -27.05 -8.30 -12.84
C GLN A 142 -26.91 -7.23 -11.73
N GLN A 143 -25.80 -7.17 -10.99
CA GLN A 143 -25.67 -6.27 -9.84
C GLN A 143 -24.22 -5.90 -9.51
N GLY A 144 -24.09 -4.88 -8.72
CA GLY A 144 -22.82 -4.41 -8.16
C GLY A 144 -23.01 -3.69 -6.82
N ILE A 145 -21.93 -3.11 -6.33
CA ILE A 145 -21.92 -2.30 -5.11
C ILE A 145 -21.39 -0.92 -5.44
N HIS A 146 -22.06 0.12 -4.98
CA HIS A 146 -21.55 1.48 -4.96
C HIS A 146 -20.95 1.82 -3.60
N CYS A 147 -19.69 2.29 -3.59
CA CYS A 147 -19.02 2.81 -2.41
C CYS A 147 -18.77 4.32 -2.61
N PRO A 148 -19.68 5.20 -2.22
CA PRO A 148 -19.63 6.64 -2.53
C PRO A 148 -18.46 7.35 -1.83
N ASP A 149 -18.00 6.85 -0.68
CA ASP A 149 -16.94 7.48 0.12
C ASP A 149 -15.52 7.20 -0.35
N THR A 150 -15.35 6.39 -1.40
CA THR A 150 -14.05 6.19 -2.04
C THR A 150 -13.60 7.50 -2.73
N ALA A 151 -12.33 7.85 -2.54
CA ALA A 151 -11.74 9.02 -3.17
C ALA A 151 -10.39 8.68 -3.81
N VAL A 152 -9.86 9.60 -4.60
CA VAL A 152 -8.48 9.53 -5.11
C VAL A 152 -7.73 10.78 -4.71
N ILE A 153 -6.46 10.64 -4.34
CA ILE A 153 -5.62 11.71 -3.81
C ILE A 153 -4.26 11.73 -4.49
N ASP A 154 -3.64 12.89 -4.57
CA ASP A 154 -2.22 12.99 -4.92
C ASP A 154 -1.34 12.55 -3.75
N SER A 155 -0.87 11.30 -3.81
CA SER A 155 -0.04 10.72 -2.76
C SER A 155 1.31 11.42 -2.58
N LYS A 156 1.87 12.00 -3.66
CA LYS A 156 3.13 12.74 -3.57
C LYS A 156 2.96 14.09 -2.89
N ALA A 157 1.85 14.78 -3.18
CA ALA A 157 1.50 16.02 -2.49
C ALA A 157 1.30 15.80 -0.99
N VAL A 158 0.67 14.68 -0.58
CA VAL A 158 0.54 14.30 0.83
C VAL A 158 1.91 14.14 1.50
N LEU A 159 2.84 13.40 0.87
CA LEU A 159 4.19 13.20 1.42
C LEU A 159 4.96 14.51 1.54
N SER A 160 4.84 15.37 0.52
CA SER A 160 5.49 16.69 0.51
C SER A 160 4.96 17.58 1.64
N LYS A 161 3.63 17.60 1.86
CA LYS A 161 3.02 18.38 2.93
C LYS A 161 3.37 17.84 4.31
N LEU A 162 3.38 16.52 4.50
CA LEU A 162 3.83 15.92 5.77
C LEU A 162 5.27 16.29 6.08
N ARG A 163 6.17 16.26 5.09
CA ARG A 163 7.55 16.70 5.25
C ARG A 163 7.63 18.16 5.69
N GLU A 164 6.91 19.05 4.99
CA GLU A 164 6.88 20.50 5.30
C GLU A 164 6.46 20.73 6.75
N LEU A 165 5.35 20.14 7.18
CA LEU A 165 4.82 20.27 8.54
C LEU A 165 5.79 19.74 9.58
N LEU A 166 6.29 18.52 9.40
CA LEU A 166 7.23 17.89 10.33
C LEU A 166 8.51 18.71 10.48
N THR A 167 9.08 19.21 9.38
CA THR A 167 10.29 20.05 9.43
C THR A 167 10.01 21.38 10.14
N ALA A 168 8.86 22.01 9.91
CA ALA A 168 8.45 23.21 10.60
C ALA A 168 8.27 23.00 12.13
N GLU A 169 7.89 21.79 12.52
CA GLU A 169 7.73 21.38 13.92
C GLU A 169 9.01 20.83 14.55
N GLY A 170 10.17 20.91 13.87
CA GLY A 170 11.47 20.51 14.39
C GLY A 170 11.73 19.00 14.34
N VAL A 171 11.06 18.25 13.48
CA VAL A 171 11.44 16.86 13.18
C VAL A 171 12.54 16.86 12.12
N GLU A 172 13.66 16.22 12.42
CA GLU A 172 14.78 16.10 11.49
C GLU A 172 14.59 14.91 10.53
N ILE A 173 14.74 15.14 9.22
CA ILE A 173 14.63 14.11 8.21
C ILE A 173 15.96 13.97 7.49
N PHE A 174 16.64 12.85 7.71
CA PHE A 174 17.93 12.53 7.09
C PHE A 174 17.72 11.71 5.82
N PHE A 175 18.11 12.29 4.70
CA PHE A 175 18.10 11.62 3.40
C PHE A 175 19.43 10.92 3.14
N ASN A 176 19.44 9.98 2.16
CA ASN A 176 20.59 9.14 1.84
C ASN A 176 21.14 8.40 3.08
N ALA A 177 20.24 8.03 4.00
CA ALA A 177 20.53 7.37 5.26
C ALA A 177 19.99 5.92 5.31
N PRO A 178 20.42 5.03 4.38
CA PRO A 178 20.06 3.61 4.46
C PRO A 178 20.65 2.99 5.73
N VAL A 179 19.84 2.30 6.49
CA VAL A 179 20.32 1.53 7.64
C VAL A 179 21.22 0.39 7.15
N THR A 180 22.48 0.42 7.53
CA THR A 180 23.47 -0.61 7.19
C THR A 180 23.66 -1.63 8.31
N SER A 181 23.54 -1.20 9.55
CA SER A 181 23.64 -2.03 10.74
C SER A 181 22.86 -1.43 11.91
N VAL A 182 22.53 -2.26 12.89
CA VAL A 182 21.94 -1.87 14.17
C VAL A 182 22.68 -2.55 15.30
N GLU A 183 23.22 -1.77 16.23
CA GLU A 183 23.80 -2.23 17.48
C GLU A 183 22.73 -2.14 18.58
N VAL A 184 21.94 -3.21 18.69
CA VAL A 184 20.73 -3.24 19.55
C VAL A 184 21.07 -2.94 21.01
N ALA A 185 22.11 -3.56 21.57
CA ALA A 185 22.50 -3.36 22.96
C ALA A 185 22.95 -1.91 23.25
N ALA A 186 23.54 -1.22 22.26
CA ALA A 186 23.94 0.17 22.35
C ALA A 186 22.84 1.15 21.93
N ARG A 187 21.68 0.65 21.46
CA ARG A 187 20.58 1.44 20.89
C ARG A 187 21.08 2.39 19.81
N LYS A 188 21.84 1.88 18.86
CA LYS A 188 22.47 2.69 17.83
C LYS A 188 22.18 2.12 16.44
N VAL A 189 21.78 3.02 15.51
CA VAL A 189 21.64 2.72 14.08
C VAL A 189 22.80 3.33 13.32
N ILE A 190 23.42 2.54 12.44
CA ILE A 190 24.54 2.95 11.60
C ILE A 190 24.07 3.15 10.17
N THR A 191 24.42 4.30 9.60
CA THR A 191 24.12 4.68 8.21
C THR A 191 25.33 5.37 7.57
N PRO A 192 25.40 5.52 6.25
CA PRO A 192 26.43 6.35 5.61
C PRO A 192 26.36 7.84 6.00
N ALA A 193 25.20 8.31 6.45
CA ALA A 193 25.01 9.68 6.91
C ALA A 193 25.47 9.91 8.36
N GLY A 194 25.84 8.85 9.09
CA GLY A 194 26.30 8.91 10.48
C GLY A 194 25.67 7.84 11.36
N GLU A 195 25.98 7.92 12.64
CA GLU A 195 25.45 7.07 13.71
C GLU A 195 24.31 7.80 14.44
N PHE A 196 23.24 7.07 14.77
CA PHE A 196 22.07 7.61 15.44
C PHE A 196 21.74 6.78 16.67
N SER A 197 22.00 7.34 17.85
CA SER A 197 21.57 6.76 19.12
C SER A 197 20.12 7.13 19.41
N TYR A 198 19.33 6.23 20.02
CA TYR A 198 17.90 6.43 20.21
C TYR A 198 17.39 5.90 21.56
N GLY A 199 16.34 6.52 22.07
CA GLY A 199 15.55 6.02 23.19
C GLY A 199 14.59 4.90 22.74
N TYR A 200 13.79 5.16 21.71
CA TYR A 200 12.86 4.21 21.12
C TYR A 200 12.90 4.25 19.58
N LEU A 201 12.88 3.07 18.93
CA LEU A 201 12.94 2.97 17.47
C LEU A 201 11.61 2.46 16.88
N PHE A 202 11.14 3.18 15.85
CA PHE A 202 10.03 2.74 15.02
C PHE A 202 10.54 2.30 13.64
N ASN A 203 10.48 1.01 13.36
CA ASN A 203 10.87 0.46 12.06
C ASN A 203 9.68 0.51 11.09
N CYS A 204 9.66 1.54 10.25
CA CYS A 204 8.70 1.79 9.17
C CYS A 204 9.36 1.65 7.79
N ALA A 205 10.41 0.81 7.66
CA ALA A 205 11.24 0.69 6.47
C ALA A 205 10.57 -0.01 5.27
N GLY A 206 9.25 -0.27 5.33
CA GLY A 206 8.46 -0.82 4.23
C GLY A 206 9.05 -2.12 3.68
N ALA A 207 9.49 -2.10 2.42
CA ALA A 207 10.07 -3.27 1.78
C ALA A 207 11.37 -3.78 2.43
N SER A 208 11.98 -3.05 3.37
CA SER A 208 13.19 -3.44 4.10
C SER A 208 12.94 -3.67 5.59
N ALA A 209 11.69 -3.61 6.05
CA ALA A 209 11.36 -3.69 7.46
C ALA A 209 11.79 -5.03 8.11
N ASP A 210 11.66 -6.14 7.39
CA ASP A 210 12.13 -7.46 7.85
C ASP A 210 13.65 -7.53 8.05
N LYS A 211 14.44 -6.79 7.24
CA LYS A 211 15.89 -6.71 7.40
C LYS A 211 16.27 -6.01 8.70
N VAL A 212 15.64 -4.88 8.98
CA VAL A 212 15.87 -4.12 10.22
C VAL A 212 15.43 -4.93 11.44
N ALA A 213 14.23 -5.56 11.40
CA ALA A 213 13.72 -6.36 12.52
C ALA A 213 14.63 -7.53 12.89
N LYS A 214 15.28 -8.16 11.91
CA LYS A 214 16.20 -9.28 12.14
C LYS A 214 17.42 -8.93 12.99
N HIS A 215 17.86 -7.69 13.02
CA HIS A 215 18.90 -7.24 13.96
C HIS A 215 18.45 -7.38 15.43
N TYR A 216 17.14 -7.27 15.69
CA TYR A 216 16.52 -7.42 17.00
C TYR A 216 16.11 -8.86 17.33
N GLY A 217 16.40 -9.82 16.43
CA GLY A 217 15.90 -11.19 16.57
C GLY A 217 14.39 -11.33 16.28
N LEU A 218 13.78 -10.31 15.69
CA LEU A 218 12.36 -10.26 15.35
C LEU A 218 12.13 -10.58 13.86
N GLY A 219 10.92 -10.96 13.51
CA GLY A 219 10.53 -11.27 12.14
C GLY A 219 11.19 -12.53 11.57
N LEU A 220 11.70 -13.45 12.41
CA LEU A 220 12.47 -14.62 11.98
C LEU A 220 11.62 -15.62 11.18
N ASP A 221 10.35 -15.70 11.48
CA ASP A 221 9.40 -16.60 10.79
C ASP A 221 8.91 -16.03 9.45
N TYR A 222 9.32 -14.81 9.12
CA TYR A 222 8.84 -14.10 7.95
C TYR A 222 9.92 -13.86 6.91
N THR A 223 9.52 -13.89 5.67
CA THR A 223 10.32 -13.40 4.54
C THR A 223 9.46 -12.54 3.63
N LEU A 224 10.08 -11.61 2.93
CA LEU A 224 9.38 -10.72 2.02
C LEU A 224 9.59 -11.17 0.57
N VAL A 225 8.49 -11.33 -0.15
CA VAL A 225 8.49 -11.56 -1.61
C VAL A 225 7.83 -10.35 -2.28
N PRO A 226 8.55 -9.67 -3.17
CA PRO A 226 8.00 -8.52 -3.88
C PRO A 226 7.10 -8.95 -5.03
N PHE A 227 5.93 -8.29 -5.17
CA PHE A 227 5.03 -8.43 -6.31
C PHE A 227 4.94 -7.11 -7.06
N LYS A 228 5.20 -7.16 -8.36
CA LYS A 228 5.19 -6.00 -9.25
C LYS A 228 3.79 -5.76 -9.80
N GLY A 229 3.31 -4.54 -9.61
CA GLY A 229 2.10 -4.02 -10.23
C GLY A 229 2.45 -3.19 -11.46
N ILE A 230 2.11 -3.70 -12.63
CA ILE A 230 2.24 -2.99 -13.90
C ILE A 230 0.88 -2.40 -14.24
N TYR A 231 0.89 -1.21 -14.82
CA TYR A 231 -0.31 -0.51 -15.26
C TYR A 231 -0.23 -0.22 -16.76
N PHE A 232 -1.38 -0.21 -17.37
CA PHE A 232 -1.65 0.51 -18.61
C PHE A 232 -2.47 1.74 -18.29
N LYS A 233 -2.52 2.71 -19.19
CA LYS A 233 -3.47 3.83 -19.11
C LYS A 233 -4.36 3.86 -20.34
N LEU A 234 -5.56 4.41 -20.19
CA LEU A 234 -6.41 4.71 -21.34
C LEU A 234 -5.82 5.86 -22.13
N ARG A 235 -6.02 5.84 -23.44
CA ARG A 235 -5.77 7.02 -24.28
C ARG A 235 -6.58 8.20 -23.77
N PRO A 236 -6.05 9.42 -23.83
CA PRO A 236 -6.75 10.61 -23.33
C PRO A 236 -8.19 10.76 -23.89
N GLU A 237 -8.38 10.41 -25.17
CA GLU A 237 -9.66 10.50 -25.88
C GLU A 237 -10.71 9.53 -25.32
N ARG A 238 -10.28 8.51 -24.56
CA ARG A 238 -11.18 7.49 -23.97
C ARG A 238 -11.30 7.64 -22.44
N ALA A 239 -10.53 8.54 -21.81
CA ALA A 239 -10.56 8.73 -20.36
C ALA A 239 -11.93 9.22 -19.84
N HIS A 240 -12.69 9.93 -20.67
CA HIS A 240 -14.03 10.43 -20.33
C HIS A 240 -15.06 9.31 -20.07
N LEU A 241 -14.81 8.08 -20.58
CA LEU A 241 -15.71 6.94 -20.40
C LEU A 241 -15.71 6.40 -18.95
N VAL A 242 -14.72 6.77 -18.14
CA VAL A 242 -14.62 6.32 -16.74
C VAL A 242 -14.88 7.52 -15.83
N HIS A 243 -15.95 7.47 -15.06
CA HIS A 243 -16.37 8.55 -14.16
C HIS A 243 -15.86 8.34 -12.74
N ALA A 244 -16.04 7.12 -12.20
CA ALA A 244 -15.58 6.68 -10.88
C ALA A 244 -14.49 5.60 -11.03
N ASN A 245 -14.16 4.93 -9.92
CA ASN A 245 -13.28 3.76 -9.96
C ASN A 245 -14.11 2.49 -10.22
N ILE A 246 -13.72 1.66 -11.19
CA ILE A 246 -14.44 0.43 -11.55
C ILE A 246 -13.60 -0.78 -11.15
N TYR A 247 -14.09 -1.56 -10.21
CA TYR A 247 -13.43 -2.75 -9.67
C TYR A 247 -14.26 -4.01 -9.98
N PRO A 248 -13.64 -5.13 -10.30
CA PRO A 248 -14.35 -6.40 -10.30
C PRO A 248 -14.64 -6.82 -8.85
N VAL A 249 -15.66 -7.66 -8.67
CA VAL A 249 -15.79 -8.45 -7.45
C VAL A 249 -14.51 -9.27 -7.28
N PRO A 250 -13.88 -9.27 -6.09
CA PRO A 250 -12.63 -9.99 -5.88
C PRO A 250 -12.84 -11.52 -5.94
N ASP A 251 -11.90 -12.22 -6.56
CA ASP A 251 -11.79 -13.66 -6.39
C ASP A 251 -11.30 -13.95 -4.97
N ILE A 252 -12.16 -14.52 -4.13
CA ILE A 252 -11.85 -14.84 -2.73
C ILE A 252 -10.72 -15.86 -2.56
N ASN A 253 -10.38 -16.59 -3.62
CA ASN A 253 -9.28 -17.55 -3.64
C ASN A 253 -7.93 -16.89 -4.01
N GLN A 254 -7.92 -15.59 -4.34
CA GLN A 254 -6.73 -14.86 -4.74
C GLN A 254 -6.36 -13.81 -3.69
N PRO A 255 -5.07 -13.67 -3.35
CA PRO A 255 -4.63 -12.72 -2.34
C PRO A 255 -4.62 -11.27 -2.83
N PHE A 256 -4.82 -11.04 -4.11
CA PHE A 256 -4.75 -9.71 -4.72
C PHE A 256 -6.04 -9.39 -5.48
N LEU A 257 -6.41 -8.11 -5.45
CA LEU A 257 -7.51 -7.62 -6.29
C LEU A 257 -7.14 -7.76 -7.77
N GLY A 258 -8.14 -8.10 -8.59
CA GLY A 258 -8.01 -8.16 -10.04
C GLY A 258 -7.69 -6.79 -10.66
N VAL A 259 -7.37 -6.80 -11.95
CA VAL A 259 -7.22 -5.56 -12.74
C VAL A 259 -8.49 -4.73 -12.62
N HIS A 260 -8.33 -3.46 -12.32
CA HIS A 260 -9.42 -2.50 -12.16
C HIS A 260 -9.08 -1.19 -12.88
N LEU A 261 -10.06 -0.33 -13.06
CA LEU A 261 -9.91 0.99 -13.64
C LEU A 261 -9.93 2.04 -12.53
N THR A 262 -8.96 2.94 -12.56
CA THR A 262 -8.84 4.04 -11.59
C THR A 262 -8.67 5.35 -12.32
N ARG A 263 -9.62 6.28 -12.11
CA ARG A 263 -9.47 7.66 -12.53
C ARG A 263 -8.72 8.42 -11.43
N VAL A 264 -7.45 8.75 -11.70
CA VAL A 264 -6.60 9.45 -10.73
C VAL A 264 -6.89 10.95 -10.69
N ALA A 265 -6.37 11.64 -9.67
CA ALA A 265 -6.63 13.06 -9.42
C ALA A 265 -6.24 14.00 -10.58
N SER A 266 -5.34 13.57 -11.49
CA SER A 266 -5.01 14.30 -12.72
C SER A 266 -6.03 14.13 -13.86
N GLY A 267 -7.04 13.25 -13.68
CA GLY A 267 -8.03 12.91 -14.71
C GLY A 267 -7.63 11.76 -15.64
N GLU A 268 -6.38 11.30 -15.59
CA GLU A 268 -5.96 10.09 -16.32
C GLU A 268 -6.64 8.85 -15.75
N VAL A 269 -6.86 7.86 -16.62
CA VAL A 269 -7.42 6.56 -16.20
C VAL A 269 -6.36 5.48 -16.37
N TYR A 270 -6.08 4.79 -15.28
CA TYR A 270 -5.16 3.65 -15.25
C TYR A 270 -5.94 2.34 -15.13
N ALA A 271 -5.50 1.36 -15.90
CA ALA A 271 -5.92 -0.03 -15.77
C ALA A 271 -4.81 -0.83 -15.07
N GLY A 272 -5.12 -1.57 -14.04
CA GLY A 272 -4.17 -2.34 -13.24
C GLY A 272 -4.48 -2.31 -11.75
N PRO A 273 -3.52 -2.69 -10.91
CA PRO A 273 -2.23 -3.31 -11.24
C PRO A 273 -2.31 -4.81 -11.49
N THR A 274 -1.23 -5.36 -12.02
CA THR A 274 -0.93 -6.79 -11.93
C THR A 274 -0.34 -7.15 -10.56
N ALA A 275 -0.10 -8.43 -10.29
CA ALA A 275 0.59 -8.91 -9.11
C ALA A 275 1.66 -9.96 -9.49
N ILE A 276 2.60 -9.57 -10.34
CA ILE A 276 3.62 -10.45 -10.89
C ILE A 276 4.79 -10.56 -9.90
N PRO A 277 5.32 -11.74 -9.56
CA PRO A 277 6.53 -11.85 -8.77
C PRO A 277 7.68 -11.02 -9.38
N ALA A 278 8.31 -10.17 -8.59
CA ALA A 278 9.43 -9.33 -9.03
C ALA A 278 10.76 -9.98 -8.63
N LEU A 279 11.83 -9.64 -9.35
CA LEU A 279 13.18 -10.17 -9.11
C LEU A 279 13.91 -9.51 -7.92
N GLY A 280 13.26 -8.56 -7.24
CA GLY A 280 13.81 -7.87 -6.07
C GLY A 280 12.88 -6.79 -5.57
N ARG A 281 13.16 -6.28 -4.36
CA ARG A 281 12.32 -5.30 -3.64
C ARG A 281 12.21 -3.95 -4.35
N GLU A 282 13.13 -3.66 -5.27
CA GLU A 282 13.23 -2.42 -6.05
C GLU A 282 13.28 -2.67 -7.57
N ASN A 283 12.90 -3.88 -8.00
CA ASN A 283 12.88 -4.23 -9.41
C ASN A 283 11.67 -3.59 -10.12
N TYR A 284 11.74 -2.29 -10.41
CA TYR A 284 10.67 -1.55 -11.09
C TYR A 284 10.67 -1.76 -12.61
N GLY A 285 11.83 -1.94 -13.25
CA GLY A 285 11.93 -2.30 -14.67
C GLY A 285 11.94 -3.82 -14.89
N ILE A 286 12.36 -4.27 -16.07
CA ILE A 286 12.52 -5.70 -16.37
C ILE A 286 13.66 -6.27 -15.52
N LEU A 287 14.86 -5.72 -15.65
CA LEU A 287 16.05 -6.06 -14.87
C LEU A 287 16.54 -4.91 -13.98
N GLN A 288 16.04 -3.71 -14.19
CA GLN A 288 16.44 -2.53 -13.40
C GLN A 288 16.04 -2.73 -11.94
N GLY A 289 16.99 -2.54 -11.03
CA GLY A 289 16.82 -2.76 -9.59
C GLY A 289 16.86 -4.22 -9.16
N ALA A 290 17.15 -5.17 -10.08
CA ALA A 290 17.43 -6.56 -9.74
C ALA A 290 18.87 -6.68 -9.23
N GLN A 291 19.03 -7.37 -8.09
CA GLN A 291 20.34 -7.73 -7.52
C GLN A 291 20.44 -9.24 -7.49
N LEU A 292 21.54 -9.82 -8.02
CA LEU A 292 21.64 -11.26 -8.24
C LEU A 292 21.33 -12.09 -6.98
N GLY A 293 21.93 -11.74 -5.84
CA GLY A 293 21.70 -12.46 -4.58
C GLY A 293 20.25 -12.39 -4.09
N GLU A 294 19.61 -11.22 -4.22
CA GLU A 294 18.21 -11.07 -3.86
C GLU A 294 17.28 -11.77 -4.87
N SER A 295 17.60 -11.71 -6.16
CA SER A 295 16.83 -12.41 -7.19
C SER A 295 16.84 -13.91 -7.01
N LEU A 296 18.00 -14.49 -6.65
CA LEU A 296 18.12 -15.93 -6.33
C LEU A 296 17.31 -16.29 -5.08
N ARG A 297 17.38 -15.47 -4.02
CA ARG A 297 16.58 -15.66 -2.81
C ARG A 297 15.07 -15.61 -3.12
N VAL A 298 14.63 -14.57 -3.83
CA VAL A 298 13.22 -14.45 -4.21
C VAL A 298 12.78 -15.62 -5.08
N GLY A 299 13.58 -15.99 -6.07
CA GLY A 299 13.32 -17.15 -6.93
C GLY A 299 13.17 -18.45 -6.13
N PHE A 300 14.03 -18.66 -5.12
CA PHE A 300 13.95 -19.82 -4.23
C PHE A 300 12.65 -19.81 -3.41
N GLU A 301 12.27 -18.68 -2.80
CA GLU A 301 11.04 -18.57 -2.00
C GLU A 301 9.78 -18.73 -2.86
N VAL A 302 9.75 -18.11 -4.04
CA VAL A 302 8.65 -18.28 -5.01
C VAL A 302 8.54 -19.75 -5.45
N SER A 303 9.66 -20.43 -5.67
CA SER A 303 9.66 -21.85 -6.04
C SER A 303 9.11 -22.74 -4.92
N LYS A 304 9.45 -22.48 -3.67
CA LYS A 304 8.87 -23.18 -2.51
C LYS A 304 7.36 -22.98 -2.43
N MET A 305 6.87 -21.74 -2.57
CA MET A 305 5.45 -21.43 -2.57
C MET A 305 4.74 -22.11 -3.74
N TYR A 306 5.37 -22.11 -4.91
CA TYR A 306 4.83 -22.76 -6.12
C TYR A 306 4.71 -24.28 -5.92
N LEU A 307 5.72 -24.93 -5.36
CA LEU A 307 5.68 -26.37 -5.08
C LEU A 307 4.68 -26.73 -3.99
N ALA A 308 4.60 -25.94 -2.92
CA ALA A 308 3.64 -26.13 -1.84
C ALA A 308 2.19 -25.88 -2.28
N ASN A 309 1.98 -25.00 -3.23
CA ASN A 309 0.67 -24.58 -3.77
C ASN A 309 -0.37 -24.17 -2.72
N HIS A 310 0.04 -23.64 -1.58
CA HIS A 310 -0.88 -23.05 -0.61
C HIS A 310 -1.59 -21.84 -1.20
N GLN A 311 -2.85 -21.64 -0.84
CA GLN A 311 -3.69 -20.53 -1.34
C GLN A 311 -3.74 -20.47 -2.88
N ASN A 312 -3.69 -21.63 -3.57
CA ASN A 312 -3.68 -21.72 -5.05
C ASN A 312 -2.58 -20.88 -5.73
N PHE A 313 -1.41 -20.80 -5.12
CA PHE A 313 -0.29 -19.96 -5.56
C PHE A 313 0.14 -20.23 -7.01
N ARG A 314 0.06 -21.50 -7.48
CA ARG A 314 0.35 -21.84 -8.88
C ARG A 314 -0.58 -21.10 -9.85
N GLN A 315 -1.88 -21.13 -9.56
CA GLN A 315 -2.88 -20.44 -10.38
C GLN A 315 -2.64 -18.93 -10.39
N LEU A 316 -2.32 -18.34 -9.24
CA LEU A 316 -1.94 -16.93 -9.13
C LEU A 316 -0.77 -16.61 -10.07
N VAL A 317 0.34 -17.34 -9.96
CA VAL A 317 1.55 -17.12 -10.76
C VAL A 317 1.24 -17.24 -12.26
N HIS A 318 0.53 -18.30 -12.69
CA HIS A 318 0.17 -18.49 -14.10
C HIS A 318 -0.72 -17.37 -14.64
N THR A 319 -1.74 -16.98 -13.86
CA THR A 319 -2.66 -15.90 -14.23
C THR A 319 -1.92 -14.57 -14.36
N GLU A 320 -1.07 -14.25 -13.36
CA GLU A 320 -0.38 -12.97 -13.32
C GLU A 320 0.73 -12.87 -14.38
N LEU A 321 1.53 -13.92 -14.56
CA LEU A 321 2.54 -13.95 -15.62
C LEU A 321 1.89 -13.85 -17.01
N GLY A 322 0.72 -14.43 -17.20
CA GLY A 322 -0.04 -14.32 -18.44
C GLY A 322 -0.37 -12.86 -18.81
N LYS A 323 -0.55 -11.99 -17.82
CA LYS A 323 -0.86 -10.56 -18.01
C LYS A 323 0.31 -9.71 -18.53
N TYR A 324 1.52 -10.23 -18.62
CA TYR A 324 2.59 -9.57 -19.39
C TYR A 324 2.23 -9.40 -20.87
N ARG A 325 1.40 -10.31 -21.41
CA ARG A 325 0.84 -10.15 -22.74
C ARG A 325 -0.32 -9.17 -22.67
N LYS A 326 -0.20 -8.02 -23.34
CA LYS A 326 -1.24 -6.97 -23.40
C LYS A 326 -2.64 -7.53 -23.71
N LYS A 327 -2.74 -8.51 -24.61
CA LYS A 327 -4.00 -9.15 -24.98
C LYS A 327 -4.68 -9.84 -23.77
N ASN A 328 -3.93 -10.54 -22.94
CA ASN A 328 -4.46 -11.21 -21.74
C ASN A 328 -4.83 -10.19 -20.66
N PHE A 329 -4.01 -9.16 -20.51
CA PHE A 329 -4.33 -8.05 -19.60
C PHE A 329 -5.62 -7.35 -20.04
N PHE A 330 -5.73 -7.03 -21.33
CA PHE A 330 -6.93 -6.42 -21.91
C PHE A 330 -8.19 -7.26 -21.72
N ALA A 331 -8.09 -8.58 -21.76
CA ALA A 331 -9.25 -9.46 -21.51
C ALA A 331 -9.89 -9.23 -20.13
N ALA A 332 -9.09 -8.88 -19.12
CA ALA A 332 -9.61 -8.49 -17.80
C ALA A 332 -10.26 -7.10 -17.81
N VAL A 333 -9.65 -6.14 -18.51
CA VAL A 333 -10.19 -4.78 -18.66
C VAL A 333 -11.53 -4.80 -19.40
N ARG A 334 -11.63 -5.58 -20.47
CA ARG A 334 -12.84 -5.70 -21.30
C ARG A 334 -14.06 -6.21 -20.52
N LYS A 335 -13.86 -7.01 -19.48
CA LYS A 335 -14.97 -7.44 -18.60
C LYS A 335 -15.58 -6.27 -17.85
N LEU A 336 -14.76 -5.28 -17.48
CA LEU A 336 -15.18 -4.09 -16.74
C LEU A 336 -15.69 -2.97 -17.66
N MET A 337 -15.18 -2.93 -18.90
CA MET A 337 -15.58 -1.95 -19.92
C MET A 337 -15.59 -2.59 -21.30
N PRO A 338 -16.73 -3.19 -21.71
CA PRO A 338 -16.86 -3.91 -22.96
C PRO A 338 -16.61 -3.10 -24.24
N GLU A 339 -16.84 -1.80 -24.18
CA GLU A 339 -16.67 -0.87 -25.32
C GLU A 339 -15.19 -0.58 -25.65
N LEU A 340 -14.28 -0.84 -24.72
CA LEU A 340 -12.87 -0.63 -24.98
C LEU A 340 -12.30 -1.66 -25.95
N THR A 341 -11.32 -1.21 -26.71
CA THR A 341 -10.48 -2.03 -27.58
C THR A 341 -9.07 -2.19 -26.99
N CYS A 342 -8.32 -3.16 -27.47
CA CYS A 342 -6.94 -3.35 -27.01
C CYS A 342 -6.05 -2.11 -27.30
N ASP A 343 -6.37 -1.35 -28.35
CA ASP A 343 -5.62 -0.18 -28.76
C ASP A 343 -5.90 1.05 -27.88
N ASP A 344 -7.01 1.06 -27.15
CA ASP A 344 -7.32 2.10 -26.17
C ASP A 344 -6.40 2.06 -24.95
N LEU A 345 -5.71 0.94 -24.71
CA LEU A 345 -4.70 0.82 -23.67
C LEU A 345 -3.31 1.18 -24.23
N VAL A 346 -2.67 2.16 -23.61
CA VAL A 346 -1.29 2.53 -23.91
C VAL A 346 -0.35 2.17 -22.75
N PRO A 347 0.93 1.90 -23.01
CA PRO A 347 1.91 1.64 -21.95
C PRO A 347 1.93 2.77 -20.92
N SER A 348 2.23 2.43 -19.69
CA SER A 348 2.41 3.38 -18.59
C SER A 348 3.74 3.11 -17.89
N ASP A 349 4.43 4.19 -17.51
CA ASP A 349 5.64 4.12 -16.68
C ASP A 349 5.33 3.87 -15.20
N LYS A 350 4.04 3.83 -14.86
CA LYS A 350 3.60 3.58 -13.48
C LYS A 350 3.83 2.11 -13.14
N VAL A 351 4.76 1.89 -12.23
CA VAL A 351 5.07 0.58 -11.66
C VAL A 351 5.19 0.72 -10.16
N GLY A 352 4.48 -0.13 -9.44
CA GLY A 352 4.60 -0.26 -7.98
C GLY A 352 5.12 -1.64 -7.59
N ILE A 353 5.76 -1.74 -6.43
CA ILE A 353 6.09 -3.02 -5.82
C ILE A 353 5.32 -3.15 -4.52
N ARG A 354 4.57 -4.24 -4.40
CA ARG A 354 3.91 -4.65 -3.17
C ARG A 354 4.84 -5.59 -2.43
N PRO A 355 5.40 -5.15 -1.29
CA PRO A 355 6.25 -5.99 -0.45
C PRO A 355 5.36 -6.93 0.36
N GLN A 356 5.10 -8.12 -0.17
CA GLN A 356 4.23 -9.10 0.47
C GLN A 356 5.01 -9.96 1.44
N LEU A 357 4.58 -9.98 2.71
CA LEU A 357 5.17 -10.82 3.73
C LEU A 357 4.63 -12.26 3.61
N ILE A 358 5.53 -13.23 3.76
CA ILE A 358 5.23 -14.66 3.79
C ILE A 358 5.57 -15.18 5.16
N ASN A 359 4.65 -15.88 5.80
CA ASN A 359 4.90 -16.71 6.96
C ASN A 359 5.53 -18.04 6.50
N MET A 360 6.78 -18.25 6.86
CA MET A 360 7.55 -19.40 6.41
C MET A 360 7.15 -20.70 7.10
N ARG A 361 6.63 -20.63 8.34
CA ARG A 361 6.11 -21.78 9.07
C ARG A 361 4.82 -22.28 8.45
N GLU A 362 3.89 -21.37 8.23
CA GLU A 362 2.57 -21.67 7.68
C GLU A 362 2.54 -21.71 6.15
N LYS A 363 3.62 -21.28 5.49
CA LYS A 363 3.79 -21.21 4.01
C LYS A 363 2.64 -20.47 3.34
N LYS A 364 2.20 -19.35 3.93
CA LYS A 364 1.10 -18.53 3.42
C LYS A 364 1.49 -17.05 3.34
N LEU A 365 0.78 -16.31 2.50
CA LEU A 365 0.89 -14.86 2.42
C LEU A 365 0.17 -14.24 3.63
N GLU A 366 0.83 -13.30 4.30
CA GLU A 366 0.20 -12.55 5.37
C GLU A 366 -0.72 -11.46 4.79
N MET A 367 -1.99 -11.53 5.13
CA MET A 367 -3.01 -10.68 4.54
C MET A 367 -3.35 -9.45 5.38
N ASP A 368 -3.02 -9.45 6.68
CA ASP A 368 -3.18 -8.30 7.57
C ASP A 368 -1.85 -7.61 7.85
N TYR A 369 -1.86 -6.52 8.60
CA TYR A 369 -0.66 -5.89 9.12
C TYR A 369 0.01 -6.82 10.13
N VAL A 370 1.33 -6.88 10.08
CA VAL A 370 2.15 -7.64 11.01
C VAL A 370 3.08 -6.68 11.72
N ILE A 371 2.99 -6.68 13.04
CA ILE A 371 3.79 -5.82 13.92
C ILE A 371 4.45 -6.69 14.97
N GLU A 372 5.73 -6.49 15.19
CA GLU A 372 6.49 -7.08 16.30
C GLU A 372 7.19 -5.99 17.09
N LYS A 373 7.42 -6.21 18.38
CA LYS A 373 8.06 -5.23 19.25
C LYS A 373 9.06 -5.85 20.22
N SER A 374 10.03 -5.06 20.61
CA SER A 374 10.93 -5.26 21.74
C SER A 374 10.68 -4.19 22.81
N PRO A 375 11.36 -4.22 23.94
CA PRO A 375 11.19 -3.16 24.97
C PRO A 375 11.50 -1.75 24.47
N ASP A 376 12.33 -1.59 23.45
CA ASP A 376 12.83 -0.30 22.94
C ASP A 376 12.64 -0.13 21.43
N SER A 377 11.83 -0.98 20.80
CA SER A 377 11.50 -0.84 19.37
C SER A 377 10.18 -1.47 18.98
N LEU A 378 9.54 -0.92 17.92
CA LEU A 378 8.39 -1.47 17.24
C LEU A 378 8.68 -1.58 15.75
N HIS A 379 8.32 -2.73 15.15
CA HIS A 379 8.61 -3.07 13.76
C HIS A 379 7.33 -3.35 12.98
N VAL A 380 7.05 -2.52 11.97
CA VAL A 380 5.92 -2.70 11.04
C VAL A 380 6.41 -3.55 9.87
N LEU A 381 6.20 -4.87 9.97
CA LEU A 381 6.75 -5.85 9.02
C LEU A 381 5.92 -5.96 7.74
N ASN A 382 4.60 -5.79 7.82
CA ASN A 382 3.67 -5.95 6.69
C ASN A 382 2.69 -4.78 6.62
N ALA A 383 3.13 -3.66 6.05
CA ALA A 383 2.28 -2.49 5.80
C ALA A 383 1.93 -2.40 4.31
N ILE A 384 1.15 -3.38 3.81
CA ILE A 384 0.63 -3.40 2.43
C ILE A 384 -0.69 -2.62 2.32
N SER A 385 -1.28 -2.55 1.11
CA SER A 385 -2.59 -1.91 0.94
C SER A 385 -3.61 -2.42 1.98
N PRO A 386 -4.31 -1.52 2.67
CA PRO A 386 -4.54 -0.09 2.39
C PRO A 386 -3.65 0.88 3.18
N ALA A 387 -2.38 0.57 3.42
CA ALA A 387 -1.51 1.31 4.33
C ALA A 387 -1.47 2.84 4.10
N PHE A 388 -1.51 3.30 2.84
CA PHE A 388 -1.56 4.75 2.57
C PHE A 388 -2.87 5.36 3.08
N THR A 389 -4.00 4.73 2.77
CA THR A 389 -5.33 5.17 3.21
C THR A 389 -5.43 5.24 4.74
N SER A 390 -4.96 4.19 5.40
CA SER A 390 -5.10 4.02 6.85
C SER A 390 -4.04 4.76 7.67
N SER A 391 -3.01 5.32 7.04
CA SER A 391 -1.77 5.74 7.68
C SER A 391 -1.93 6.64 8.90
N LEU A 392 -2.87 7.59 8.89
CA LEU A 392 -3.09 8.51 10.01
C LEU A 392 -3.73 7.81 11.24
N ALA A 393 -4.67 6.90 11.03
CA ALA A 393 -5.26 6.10 12.10
C ALA A 393 -4.32 4.98 12.54
N PHE A 394 -3.59 4.40 11.59
CA PHE A 394 -2.62 3.36 11.88
C PHE A 394 -1.42 3.87 12.67
N ALA A 395 -0.96 5.10 12.41
CA ALA A 395 0.11 5.72 13.18
C ALA A 395 -0.29 5.93 14.66
N GLU A 396 -1.52 6.35 14.93
CA GLU A 396 -2.05 6.46 16.29
C GLU A 396 -2.01 5.08 16.98
N TRP A 397 -2.53 4.05 16.31
CA TRP A 397 -2.49 2.68 16.82
C TRP A 397 -1.06 2.17 17.05
N ILE A 398 -0.11 2.45 16.13
CA ILE A 398 1.30 2.07 16.28
C ILE A 398 1.92 2.71 17.52
N VAL A 399 1.68 3.98 17.75
CA VAL A 399 2.24 4.70 18.89
C VAL A 399 1.60 4.22 20.21
N ASP A 400 0.27 3.94 20.22
CA ASP A 400 -0.41 3.31 21.37
C ASP A 400 0.19 1.95 21.69
N GLU A 401 0.33 1.09 20.67
CA GLU A 401 0.85 -0.27 20.83
C GLU A 401 2.32 -0.31 21.27
N SER A 402 3.10 0.71 20.91
CA SER A 402 4.52 0.77 21.27
C SER A 402 4.75 0.83 22.78
N GLY A 403 3.84 1.47 23.51
CA GLY A 403 4.05 1.79 24.93
C GLY A 403 5.25 2.70 25.18
N ALA A 404 5.76 3.37 24.13
CA ALA A 404 6.84 4.34 24.25
C ALA A 404 6.34 5.55 25.03
N VAL A 405 6.93 5.81 26.19
CA VAL A 405 6.63 6.93 27.11
C VAL A 405 7.81 7.88 27.12
#